data_fa56b7671703fb3fa541dcebfa43dda5
#
_entry.id   fa56b7671703fb3fa541dcebfa43dda5
#
_cell.length_a   1.000
_cell.length_b   1.000
_cell.length_c   1.000
_cell.angle_alpha   90.00
_cell.angle_beta   90.00
_cell.angle_gamma   90.00
#
_symmetry.space_group_name_H-M   'P 1'
#
loop_
_entity.id
_entity.type
_entity.pdbx_description
1 polymer ?
#
loop_
_entity_poly.entity_id
_entity_poly.type
_entity_poly.pdbx_seq_one_letter_code
_entity_poly.pdbx_strand_id
1 'polypeptide(L)'
;MAPRTAFVLLRNGFADWEAASALAELRRTFGYSVKTIGLSRESVMSMGGLQVATDLPLSEFIPESASILVLPGGDAWTDDEVVEVSRAIHTMIALGRPVAAICAATLAFAHAGLLDSRLHTSNGKGFIEKHVPGYRGQDMYRPWRSVRDQSVITANGLAPFAFAAEIFRALAPEHKPDIETYERLYSSGLLD
;
A
#
# COMPACT_ATOMS: atom_id res chain seq x y z
N MET A 1 4.69 1.43 -24.02
CA MET A 1 3.74 2.08 -23.12
C MET A 1 4.10 1.73 -21.68
N ALA A 2 3.95 2.65 -20.74
CA ALA A 2 4.10 2.33 -19.32
C ALA A 2 3.08 1.25 -18.93
N PRO A 3 3.43 0.33 -18.02
CA PRO A 3 2.49 -0.68 -17.55
C PRO A 3 1.30 -0.01 -16.87
N ARG A 4 0.11 -0.58 -17.04
CA ARG A 4 -1.13 -0.13 -16.38
C ARG A 4 -1.69 -1.24 -15.49
N THR A 5 -0.82 -1.83 -14.68
CA THR A 5 -1.20 -2.89 -13.76
C THR A 5 -0.82 -2.48 -12.34
N ALA A 6 -1.80 -2.42 -11.46
CA ALA A 6 -1.62 -2.28 -10.03
C ALA A 6 -1.56 -3.70 -9.42
N PHE A 7 -0.52 -3.96 -8.66
CA PHE A 7 -0.41 -5.20 -7.90
C PHE A 7 -0.70 -4.95 -6.43
N VAL A 8 -1.47 -5.86 -5.83
CA VAL A 8 -1.73 -5.86 -4.39
C VAL A 8 -1.21 -7.15 -3.78
N LEU A 9 -0.37 -7.03 -2.77
CA LEU A 9 0.16 -8.17 -2.04
C LEU A 9 -0.80 -8.52 -0.90
N LEU A 10 -1.37 -9.71 -0.97
CA LEU A 10 -2.29 -10.26 0.00
C LEU A 10 -1.64 -11.40 0.77
N ARG A 11 -1.84 -11.44 2.06
CA ARG A 11 -1.41 -12.49 2.96
C ARG A 11 -2.54 -12.86 3.92
N ASN A 12 -2.42 -13.95 4.64
CA ASN A 12 -3.42 -14.31 5.64
C ASN A 12 -3.61 -13.19 6.67
N GLY A 13 -4.85 -12.91 7.01
CA GLY A 13 -5.22 -11.84 7.94
C GLY A 13 -5.12 -10.43 7.35
N PHE A 14 -5.11 -10.26 6.03
CA PHE A 14 -5.16 -8.91 5.44
C PHE A 14 -6.50 -8.22 5.74
N ALA A 15 -6.45 -6.90 5.93
CA ALA A 15 -7.64 -6.10 6.17
C ALA A 15 -8.39 -5.81 4.86
N ASP A 16 -9.62 -6.30 4.74
CA ASP A 16 -10.46 -6.22 3.53
C ASP A 16 -10.66 -4.79 3.03
N TRP A 17 -10.85 -3.86 3.95
CA TRP A 17 -11.26 -2.48 3.66
C TRP A 17 -10.11 -1.55 3.26
N GLU A 18 -8.87 -1.90 3.58
CA GLU A 18 -7.76 -0.96 3.49
C GLU A 18 -7.34 -0.63 2.06
N ALA A 19 -7.33 -1.62 1.17
CA ALA A 19 -6.99 -1.42 -0.24
C ALA A 19 -8.22 -1.43 -1.17
N ALA A 20 -9.37 -1.91 -0.71
CA ALA A 20 -10.53 -2.17 -1.55
C ALA A 20 -10.97 -0.97 -2.38
N SER A 21 -11.08 0.21 -1.79
CA SER A 21 -11.48 1.42 -2.48
C SER A 21 -10.46 1.85 -3.53
N ALA A 22 -9.16 1.81 -3.21
CA ALA A 22 -8.09 2.13 -4.15
C ALA A 22 -8.14 1.20 -5.37
N LEU A 23 -8.26 -0.12 -5.16
CA LEU A 23 -8.27 -1.11 -6.22
C LEU A 23 -9.52 -1.00 -7.10
N ALA A 24 -10.68 -0.73 -6.48
CA ALA A 24 -11.94 -0.56 -7.20
C ALA A 24 -11.86 0.63 -8.17
N GLU A 25 -11.41 1.79 -7.70
CA GLU A 25 -11.32 3.00 -8.51
C GLU A 25 -10.20 2.92 -9.56
N LEU A 26 -9.04 2.35 -9.22
CA LEU A 26 -7.99 2.11 -10.21
C LEU A 26 -8.51 1.30 -11.40
N ARG A 27 -9.34 0.28 -11.13
CA ARG A 27 -9.90 -0.55 -12.19
C ARG A 27 -11.03 0.14 -12.96
N ARG A 28 -12.00 0.75 -12.26
CA ARG A 28 -13.24 1.25 -12.85
C ARG A 28 -13.10 2.63 -13.46
N THR A 29 -12.37 3.52 -12.78
CA THR A 29 -12.25 4.93 -13.13
C THR A 29 -10.98 5.23 -13.90
N PHE A 30 -9.84 4.68 -13.42
CA PHE A 30 -8.53 5.00 -14.01
C PHE A 30 -8.03 3.98 -15.04
N GLY A 31 -8.76 2.89 -15.31
CA GLY A 31 -8.46 1.93 -16.37
C GLY A 31 -7.20 1.10 -16.15
N TYR A 32 -6.84 0.84 -14.89
CA TYR A 32 -5.75 -0.07 -14.52
C TYR A 32 -6.26 -1.53 -14.45
N SER A 33 -5.43 -2.46 -14.84
CA SER A 33 -5.61 -3.85 -14.42
C SER A 33 -5.21 -3.98 -12.96
N VAL A 34 -5.92 -4.81 -12.19
CA VAL A 34 -5.57 -5.14 -10.82
C VAL A 34 -5.22 -6.62 -10.77
N LYS A 35 -4.08 -6.94 -10.17
CA LYS A 35 -3.63 -8.31 -9.94
C LYS A 35 -3.22 -8.50 -8.48
N THR A 36 -3.51 -9.68 -7.96
CA THR A 36 -3.19 -10.07 -6.60
C THR A 36 -1.91 -10.91 -6.55
N ILE A 37 -1.06 -10.65 -5.57
CA ILE A 37 0.14 -11.44 -5.28
C ILE A 37 -0.05 -12.08 -3.91
N GLY A 38 0.18 -13.39 -3.81
CA GLY A 38 0.35 -14.10 -2.54
C GLY A 38 1.83 -14.31 -2.21
N LEU A 39 2.16 -14.58 -0.96
CA LEU A 39 3.52 -15.04 -0.62
C LEU A 39 3.80 -16.41 -1.26
N SER A 40 2.78 -17.25 -1.36
CA SER A 40 2.82 -18.54 -2.06
C SER A 40 1.65 -18.66 -3.06
N ARG A 41 1.46 -19.83 -3.66
CA ARG A 41 0.30 -20.15 -4.52
C ARG A 41 -0.96 -20.50 -3.75
N GLU A 42 -0.89 -20.60 -2.44
CA GLU A 42 -2.04 -20.92 -1.61
C GLU A 42 -3.02 -19.75 -1.54
N SER A 43 -4.31 -20.08 -1.41
CA SER A 43 -5.32 -19.07 -1.14
C SER A 43 -5.07 -18.42 0.22
N VAL A 44 -5.33 -17.14 0.32
CA VAL A 44 -5.22 -16.38 1.57
C VAL A 44 -6.61 -16.03 2.10
N MET A 45 -6.74 -15.92 3.41
CA MET A 45 -7.97 -15.51 4.09
C MET A 45 -7.83 -14.11 4.66
N SER A 46 -8.80 -13.26 4.42
CA SER A 46 -8.84 -11.91 5.00
C SER A 46 -9.29 -11.91 6.45
N MET A 47 -9.19 -10.77 7.12
CA MET A 47 -9.75 -10.57 8.47
C MET A 47 -11.27 -10.75 8.49
N GLY A 48 -11.97 -10.40 7.41
CA GLY A 48 -13.42 -10.58 7.25
C GLY A 48 -13.83 -12.00 6.85
N GLY A 49 -12.86 -12.93 6.65
CA GLY A 49 -13.11 -14.31 6.28
C GLY A 49 -13.29 -14.54 4.78
N LEU A 50 -12.93 -13.56 3.94
CA LEU A 50 -12.93 -13.75 2.48
C LEU A 50 -11.72 -14.61 2.07
N GLN A 51 -11.98 -15.70 1.36
CA GLN A 51 -10.94 -16.53 0.78
C GLN A 51 -10.60 -16.04 -0.62
N VAL A 52 -9.33 -15.69 -0.84
CA VAL A 52 -8.84 -15.16 -2.11
C VAL A 52 -7.76 -16.08 -2.69
N ALA A 53 -8.02 -16.61 -3.88
CA ALA A 53 -6.98 -17.22 -4.70
C ALA A 53 -6.21 -16.09 -5.40
N THR A 54 -4.92 -15.98 -5.13
CA THR A 54 -4.08 -14.93 -5.73
C THR A 54 -3.70 -15.27 -7.17
N ASP A 55 -3.48 -14.25 -8.01
CA ASP A 55 -3.13 -14.44 -9.43
C ASP A 55 -1.75 -15.08 -9.60
N LEU A 56 -0.80 -14.74 -8.72
CA LEU A 56 0.57 -15.27 -8.75
C LEU A 56 1.23 -15.23 -7.36
N PRO A 57 2.23 -16.08 -7.12
CA PRO A 57 3.06 -15.97 -5.93
C PRO A 57 4.09 -14.87 -6.10
N LEU A 58 4.59 -14.33 -4.98
CA LEU A 58 5.60 -13.27 -4.96
C LEU A 58 6.88 -13.64 -5.74
N SER A 59 7.24 -14.92 -5.73
CA SER A 59 8.40 -15.44 -6.48
C SER A 59 8.29 -15.29 -8.00
N GLU A 60 7.09 -15.10 -8.54
CA GLU A 60 6.81 -14.88 -9.96
C GLU A 60 6.48 -13.41 -10.28
N PHE A 61 6.48 -12.55 -9.28
CA PHE A 61 6.23 -11.12 -9.48
C PHE A 61 7.38 -10.48 -10.26
N ILE A 62 7.03 -9.79 -11.33
CA ILE A 62 7.95 -9.04 -12.19
C ILE A 62 7.71 -7.55 -11.96
N PRO A 63 8.53 -6.85 -11.14
CA PRO A 63 8.34 -5.44 -10.80
C PRO A 63 8.25 -4.50 -12.01
N GLU A 64 8.93 -4.83 -13.11
CA GLU A 64 8.90 -4.07 -14.37
C GLU A 64 7.50 -4.06 -15.01
N SER A 65 6.64 -5.02 -14.69
CA SER A 65 5.27 -5.08 -15.19
C SER A 65 4.28 -4.27 -14.35
N ALA A 66 4.69 -3.83 -13.16
CA ALA A 66 3.83 -3.12 -12.22
C ALA A 66 3.87 -1.60 -12.41
N SER A 67 2.73 -0.94 -12.29
CA SER A 67 2.65 0.52 -12.11
C SER A 67 2.81 0.92 -10.65
N ILE A 68 2.35 0.07 -9.74
CA ILE A 68 2.41 0.25 -8.29
C ILE A 68 2.35 -1.12 -7.60
N LEU A 69 2.96 -1.21 -6.44
CA LEU A 69 2.79 -2.31 -5.49
C LEU A 69 2.09 -1.79 -4.23
N VAL A 70 0.92 -2.35 -3.89
CA VAL A 70 0.08 -1.97 -2.76
C VAL A 70 0.13 -3.05 -1.70
N LEU A 71 0.38 -2.67 -0.45
CA LEU A 71 0.42 -3.54 0.71
C LEU A 71 -0.65 -3.13 1.72
N PRO A 72 -1.80 -3.82 1.78
CA PRO A 72 -2.74 -3.67 2.88
C PRO A 72 -2.13 -4.21 4.17
N GLY A 73 -2.52 -3.64 5.30
CA GLY A 73 -2.18 -4.15 6.61
C GLY A 73 -3.09 -5.30 7.02
N GLY A 74 -3.32 -5.42 8.32
CA GLY A 74 -4.07 -6.51 8.93
C GLY A 74 -3.31 -7.08 10.14
N ASP A 75 -3.28 -8.41 10.27
CA ASP A 75 -2.54 -9.08 11.33
C ASP A 75 -1.04 -8.78 11.26
N ALA A 76 -0.33 -9.10 12.34
CA ALA A 76 1.11 -8.84 12.43
C ALA A 76 1.89 -9.56 11.33
N TRP A 77 2.87 -8.87 10.77
CA TRP A 77 3.83 -9.43 9.84
C TRP A 77 4.88 -10.25 10.58
N THR A 78 5.28 -11.37 10.02
CA THR A 78 6.45 -12.13 10.50
C THR A 78 7.73 -11.57 9.89
N ASP A 79 8.89 -11.82 10.53
CA ASP A 79 10.18 -11.37 10.01
C ASP A 79 10.48 -11.96 8.63
N ASP A 80 10.12 -13.24 8.40
CA ASP A 80 10.33 -13.91 7.11
C ASP A 80 9.49 -13.26 5.99
N GLU A 81 8.21 -12.97 6.24
CA GLU A 81 7.33 -12.28 5.29
C GLU A 81 7.91 -10.90 4.91
N VAL A 82 8.43 -10.16 5.90
CA VAL A 82 9.03 -8.85 5.68
C VAL A 82 10.28 -8.96 4.80
N VAL A 83 11.17 -9.91 5.07
CA VAL A 83 12.40 -10.13 4.29
C VAL A 83 12.06 -10.48 2.84
N GLU A 84 11.08 -11.37 2.64
CA GLU A 84 10.66 -11.79 1.31
C GLU A 84 10.11 -10.62 0.48
N VAL A 85 9.26 -9.78 1.09
CA VAL A 85 8.64 -8.62 0.42
C VAL A 85 9.62 -7.47 0.20
N SER A 86 10.60 -7.29 1.07
CA SER A 86 11.57 -6.18 1.00
C SER A 86 12.31 -6.12 -0.34
N ARG A 87 12.64 -7.26 -0.94
CA ARG A 87 13.29 -7.30 -2.26
C ARG A 87 12.40 -6.68 -3.35
N ALA A 88 11.13 -7.05 -3.39
CA ALA A 88 10.17 -6.49 -4.35
C ALA A 88 10.00 -4.98 -4.16
N ILE A 89 9.89 -4.53 -2.90
CA ILE A 89 9.79 -3.12 -2.54
C ILE A 89 11.01 -2.33 -3.05
N HIS A 90 12.23 -2.79 -2.76
CA HIS A 90 13.45 -2.12 -3.20
C HIS A 90 13.57 -2.08 -4.73
N THR A 91 13.17 -3.15 -5.43
CA THR A 91 13.18 -3.17 -6.89
C THR A 91 12.19 -2.16 -7.47
N MET A 92 10.98 -2.06 -6.92
CA MET A 92 10.00 -1.05 -7.34
C MET A 92 10.56 0.37 -7.18
N ILE A 93 11.17 0.67 -6.02
CA ILE A 93 11.79 1.97 -5.75
C ILE A 93 12.94 2.26 -6.73
N ALA A 94 13.81 1.29 -6.99
CA ALA A 94 14.92 1.43 -7.95
C ALA A 94 14.43 1.71 -9.38
N LEU A 95 13.25 1.18 -9.74
CA LEU A 95 12.57 1.46 -11.01
C LEU A 95 11.83 2.81 -11.03
N GLY A 96 11.88 3.59 -9.95
CA GLY A 96 11.12 4.84 -9.81
C GLY A 96 9.61 4.64 -9.72
N ARG A 97 9.15 3.45 -9.38
CA ARG A 97 7.72 3.11 -9.31
C ARG A 97 7.20 3.19 -7.88
N PRO A 98 5.97 3.67 -7.69
CA PRO A 98 5.41 3.83 -6.37
C PRO A 98 5.18 2.48 -5.66
N VAL A 99 5.38 2.53 -4.35
CA VAL A 99 4.96 1.50 -3.40
C VAL A 99 4.05 2.16 -2.35
N ALA A 100 3.01 1.47 -1.94
CA ALA A 100 2.02 2.00 -1.01
C ALA A 100 1.73 1.01 0.10
N ALA A 101 1.81 1.44 1.36
CA ALA A 101 1.53 0.63 2.53
C ALA A 101 0.58 1.35 3.50
N ILE A 102 -0.37 0.62 4.05
CA ILE A 102 -1.32 1.14 5.02
C ILE A 102 -1.28 0.31 6.29
N CYS A 103 -1.52 0.95 7.45
CA CYS A 103 -1.66 0.24 8.72
C CYS A 103 -0.37 -0.53 9.11
N ALA A 104 -0.52 -1.80 9.50
CA ALA A 104 0.60 -2.66 9.88
C ALA A 104 1.57 -2.94 8.72
N ALA A 105 1.16 -2.80 7.46
CA ALA A 105 2.06 -2.96 6.31
C ALA A 105 3.18 -1.89 6.26
N THR A 106 3.02 -0.75 6.94
CA THR A 106 4.08 0.25 7.08
C THR A 106 5.31 -0.29 7.79
N LEU A 107 5.16 -1.35 8.60
CA LEU A 107 6.28 -2.03 9.26
C LEU A 107 7.23 -2.68 8.22
N ALA A 108 6.68 -3.24 7.13
CA ALA A 108 7.51 -3.77 6.06
C ALA A 108 8.39 -2.69 5.41
N PHE A 109 7.86 -1.46 5.25
CA PHE A 109 8.63 -0.33 4.75
C PHE A 109 9.70 0.13 5.73
N ALA A 110 9.39 0.13 7.03
CA ALA A 110 10.37 0.47 8.07
C ALA A 110 11.50 -0.57 8.15
N HIS A 111 11.19 -1.85 8.11
CA HIS A 111 12.19 -2.93 8.06
C HIS A 111 13.08 -2.84 6.80
N ALA A 112 12.51 -2.44 5.67
CA ALA A 112 13.26 -2.18 4.44
C ALA A 112 14.11 -0.88 4.51
N GLY A 113 14.11 -0.15 5.62
CA GLY A 113 14.84 1.11 5.79
C GLY A 113 14.31 2.28 4.96
N LEU A 114 13.14 2.15 4.33
CA LEU A 114 12.59 3.19 3.46
C LEU A 114 12.14 4.42 4.22
N LEU A 115 11.75 4.25 5.48
CA LEU A 115 11.14 5.30 6.28
C LEU A 115 12.15 6.11 7.10
N ASP A 116 13.42 5.71 7.14
CA ASP A 116 14.46 6.37 7.93
C ASP A 116 14.74 7.81 7.48
N SER A 117 14.55 8.10 6.21
CA SER A 117 14.85 9.41 5.60
C SER A 117 13.71 9.99 4.77
N ARG A 118 12.50 9.41 4.85
CA ARG A 118 11.31 9.87 4.10
C ARG A 118 10.19 10.25 5.02
N LEU A 119 9.46 11.31 4.64
CA LEU A 119 8.20 11.63 5.31
C LEU A 119 7.24 10.47 5.21
N HIS A 120 6.61 10.10 6.31
CA HIS A 120 5.70 8.97 6.38
C HIS A 120 4.71 9.09 7.54
N THR A 121 3.71 8.24 7.52
CA THR A 121 2.77 8.02 8.63
C THR A 121 2.59 6.52 8.88
N SER A 122 1.90 6.18 9.95
CA SER A 122 1.54 4.82 10.35
C SER A 122 0.40 4.86 11.38
N ASN A 123 0.17 3.78 12.12
CA ASN A 123 -0.90 3.64 13.13
C ASN A 123 -0.69 4.46 14.42
N GLY A 124 0.05 5.54 14.33
CA GLY A 124 0.30 6.47 15.43
C GLY A 124 1.79 6.60 15.76
N LYS A 125 2.10 7.67 16.48
CA LYS A 125 3.46 7.93 16.95
C LYS A 125 3.91 6.80 17.89
N GLY A 126 5.10 6.27 17.67
CA GLY A 126 5.65 5.16 18.46
C GLY A 126 5.22 3.77 17.97
N PHE A 127 4.32 3.67 17.00
CA PHE A 127 3.90 2.36 16.50
C PHE A 127 5.04 1.61 15.81
N ILE A 128 5.78 2.28 14.93
CA ILE A 128 6.91 1.67 14.22
C ILE A 128 8.05 1.34 15.19
N GLU A 129 8.40 2.26 16.06
CA GLU A 129 9.47 2.10 17.05
C GLU A 129 9.27 0.87 17.95
N LYS A 130 8.02 0.60 18.28
CA LYS A 130 7.66 -0.56 19.11
C LYS A 130 7.89 -1.90 18.41
N HIS A 131 7.76 -1.95 17.09
CA HIS A 131 7.73 -3.19 16.31
C HIS A 131 8.99 -3.40 15.46
N VAL A 132 9.75 -2.33 15.18
CA VAL A 132 10.92 -2.38 14.29
C VAL A 132 12.15 -1.89 15.04
N PRO A 133 12.90 -2.77 15.71
CA PRO A 133 14.18 -2.42 16.32
C PRO A 133 15.14 -1.89 15.23
N GLY A 134 15.69 -0.69 15.46
CA GLY A 134 16.63 -0.07 14.52
C GLY A 134 16.00 0.90 13.50
N TYR A 135 14.68 1.08 13.48
CA TYR A 135 14.04 2.17 12.76
C TYR A 135 14.55 3.53 13.23
N ARG A 136 14.89 4.43 12.30
CA ARG A 136 15.54 5.73 12.56
C ARG A 136 14.76 6.92 12.00
N GLY A 137 13.52 6.71 11.57
CA GLY A 137 12.72 7.72 10.89
C GLY A 137 11.79 8.55 11.80
N GLN A 138 12.02 8.60 13.12
CA GLN A 138 11.15 9.28 14.08
C GLN A 138 10.90 10.74 13.71
N ASP A 139 11.93 11.44 13.25
CA ASP A 139 11.85 12.86 12.85
C ASP A 139 11.12 13.06 11.52
N MET A 140 10.98 12.00 10.74
CA MET A 140 10.26 12.00 9.46
C MET A 140 8.78 11.64 9.61
N TYR A 141 8.36 11.11 10.78
CA TYR A 141 6.97 10.75 11.04
C TYR A 141 6.05 11.99 11.04
N ARG A 142 4.89 11.85 10.39
CA ARG A 142 3.83 12.88 10.34
C ARG A 142 2.51 12.26 10.82
N PRO A 143 1.80 12.89 11.79
CA PRO A 143 0.53 12.39 12.31
C PRO A 143 -0.62 12.75 11.35
N TRP A 144 -0.46 12.41 10.08
CA TRP A 144 -1.44 12.65 9.02
C TRP A 144 -2.17 11.36 8.63
N ARG A 145 -3.30 11.50 7.94
CA ARG A 145 -4.08 10.36 7.46
C ARG A 145 -3.26 9.51 6.48
N SER A 146 -2.60 10.17 5.54
CA SER A 146 -1.69 9.60 4.55
C SER A 146 -0.55 10.55 4.26
N VAL A 147 0.58 10.00 3.82
CA VAL A 147 1.77 10.75 3.42
C VAL A 147 2.31 10.12 2.14
N ARG A 148 2.64 10.95 1.16
CA ARG A 148 3.42 10.55 0.00
C ARG A 148 4.72 11.34 -0.03
N ASP A 149 5.83 10.63 -0.02
CA ASP A 149 7.17 11.20 -0.25
C ASP A 149 7.79 10.48 -1.44
N GLN A 150 7.89 11.19 -2.55
CA GLN A 150 8.32 10.66 -3.85
C GLN A 150 7.46 9.45 -4.26
N SER A 151 8.06 8.27 -4.38
CA SER A 151 7.42 7.00 -4.75
C SER A 151 6.96 6.16 -3.55
N VAL A 152 7.08 6.66 -2.33
CA VAL A 152 6.64 5.96 -1.12
C VAL A 152 5.36 6.59 -0.59
N ILE A 153 4.32 5.77 -0.44
CA ILE A 153 3.01 6.17 0.08
C ILE A 153 2.74 5.38 1.35
N THR A 154 2.39 6.08 2.42
CA THR A 154 2.01 5.46 3.70
C THR A 154 0.70 6.04 4.22
N ALA A 155 -0.08 5.23 4.94
CA ALA A 155 -1.31 5.69 5.59
C ALA A 155 -1.54 4.96 6.92
N ASN A 156 -2.31 5.58 7.82
CA ASN A 156 -2.82 4.88 8.99
C ASN A 156 -4.04 4.03 8.64
N GLY A 157 -4.30 2.96 9.38
CA GLY A 157 -5.35 1.97 9.09
C GLY A 157 -6.80 2.52 9.15
N LEU A 158 -7.00 3.72 9.68
CA LEU A 158 -8.31 4.39 9.72
C LEU A 158 -8.55 5.30 8.51
N ALA A 159 -7.59 5.38 7.57
CA ALA A 159 -7.62 6.32 6.47
C ALA A 159 -7.55 5.68 5.07
N PRO A 160 -8.33 4.64 4.75
CA PRO A 160 -8.26 3.95 3.46
C PRO A 160 -8.58 4.86 2.28
N PHE A 161 -9.43 5.86 2.44
CA PHE A 161 -9.79 6.79 1.37
C PHE A 161 -8.69 7.82 1.10
N ALA A 162 -8.02 8.34 2.12
CA ALA A 162 -6.86 9.19 1.95
C ALA A 162 -5.68 8.40 1.35
N PHE A 163 -5.51 7.14 1.72
CA PHE A 163 -4.56 6.22 1.11
C PHE A 163 -4.82 6.05 -0.40
N ALA A 164 -6.08 5.79 -0.77
CA ALA A 164 -6.48 5.67 -2.17
C ALA A 164 -6.21 6.96 -2.96
N ALA A 165 -6.54 8.12 -2.40
CA ALA A 165 -6.30 9.41 -3.04
C ALA A 165 -4.82 9.65 -3.34
N GLU A 166 -3.90 9.29 -2.42
CA GLU A 166 -2.46 9.41 -2.68
C GLU A 166 -1.97 8.43 -3.77
N ILE A 167 -2.54 7.23 -3.84
CA ILE A 167 -2.27 6.28 -4.93
C ILE A 167 -2.71 6.89 -6.28
N PHE A 168 -3.90 7.48 -6.35
CA PHE A 168 -4.40 8.11 -7.57
C PHE A 168 -3.55 9.31 -7.99
N ARG A 169 -3.14 10.16 -7.05
CA ARG A 169 -2.22 11.28 -7.31
C ARG A 169 -0.86 10.83 -7.84
N ALA A 170 -0.41 9.64 -7.44
CA ALA A 170 0.85 9.08 -7.92
C ALA A 170 0.73 8.49 -9.33
N LEU A 171 -0.41 7.92 -9.68
CA LEU A 171 -0.61 7.17 -10.94
C LEU A 171 -1.32 7.93 -12.03
N ALA A 172 -2.17 8.89 -11.68
CA ALA A 172 -3.06 9.63 -12.59
C ALA A 172 -3.17 11.11 -12.17
N PRO A 173 -2.05 11.84 -12.05
CA PRO A 173 -2.04 13.23 -11.57
C PRO A 173 -2.86 14.17 -12.45
N GLU A 174 -3.11 13.82 -13.71
CA GLU A 174 -3.96 14.55 -14.64
C GLU A 174 -5.44 14.58 -14.23
N HIS A 175 -5.88 13.62 -13.40
CA HIS A 175 -7.25 13.50 -12.89
C HIS A 175 -7.46 14.23 -11.55
N LYS A 176 -6.71 15.28 -11.28
CA LYS A 176 -6.77 16.00 -10.00
C LYS A 176 -8.19 16.38 -9.54
N PRO A 177 -9.09 16.93 -10.38
CA PRO A 177 -10.44 17.27 -9.94
C PRO A 177 -11.27 16.07 -9.49
N ASP A 178 -11.12 14.93 -10.18
CA ASP A 178 -11.83 13.70 -9.86
C ASP A 178 -11.33 13.12 -8.53
N ILE A 179 -10.01 13.19 -8.29
CA ILE A 179 -9.37 12.74 -7.05
C ILE A 179 -9.81 13.60 -5.85
N GLU A 180 -9.87 14.91 -6.00
CA GLU A 180 -10.35 15.82 -4.96
C GLU A 180 -11.83 15.58 -4.64
N THR A 181 -12.64 15.32 -5.66
CA THR A 181 -14.05 14.97 -5.50
C THR A 181 -14.20 13.63 -4.78
N TYR A 182 -13.45 12.61 -5.19
CA TYR A 182 -13.41 11.32 -4.51
C TYR A 182 -13.08 11.48 -3.01
N GLU A 183 -11.99 12.18 -2.70
CA GLU A 183 -11.54 12.36 -1.32
C GLU A 183 -12.59 13.09 -0.47
N ARG A 184 -13.21 14.14 -1.01
CA ARG A 184 -14.26 14.88 -0.33
C ARG A 184 -15.48 14.00 -0.03
N LEU A 185 -16.02 13.30 -1.03
CA LEU A 185 -17.22 12.48 -0.89
C LEU A 185 -17.00 11.32 0.10
N TYR A 186 -15.90 10.58 -0.05
CA TYR A 186 -15.62 9.45 0.81
C TYR A 186 -15.19 9.84 2.23
N SER A 187 -14.61 11.03 2.41
CA SER A 187 -14.29 11.55 3.75
C SER A 187 -15.50 12.06 4.50
N SER A 188 -16.49 12.63 3.79
CA SER A 188 -17.72 13.12 4.40
C SER A 188 -18.79 12.04 4.54
N GLY A 189 -18.80 11.05 3.63
CA GLY A 189 -19.90 10.09 3.49
C GLY A 189 -21.18 10.70 2.92
N LEU A 190 -21.12 11.91 2.36
CA LEU A 190 -22.26 12.65 1.83
C LEU A 190 -22.11 12.81 0.30
N LEU A 191 -23.26 12.85 -0.39
CA LEU A 191 -23.35 12.96 -1.85
C LEU A 191 -23.86 14.35 -2.32
N ASP A 192 -23.67 15.36 -1.54
CA ASP A 192 -24.07 16.77 -1.75
C ASP A 192 -23.03 17.60 -2.51
#